data_7f5772fa0b23988b140a516c56ff7c53
#
_entry.id   7f5772fa0b23988b140a516c56ff7c53
#
_cell.length_a   1.000
_cell.length_b   1.000
_cell.length_c   1.000
_cell.angle_alpha   90.00
_cell.angle_beta   90.00
_cell.angle_gamma   90.00
#
_symmetry.space_group_name_H-M   'P 1'
#
loop_
_entity.id
_entity.type
_entity.pdbx_description
1 polymer ?
#
loop_
_entity_poly.entity_id
_entity_poly.type
_entity_poly.pdbx_seq_one_letter_code
_entity_poly.pdbx_strand_id
1 'polypeptide(L)'
;MLFAFNKKDYHDKLLYLAYRVLCDIGDLADKLTISGAYAIYSRYFNGIYTLSSSSRETSDLDIELFAKVGDLNYTEFQQKYERIIKYTFGGTASVEFFDLKLRSNSATYSFKVTTEKFGVSSRLKIDFAESEGIRHFDITPLELSFINKLRLSNALVDRRPKDKIDVCSLLVYFYTEGISKSHILDLMKTYNLKFNLNKDWYSEVVITKGIQSLNRFKPPLAVQGLANEECLLWVQSLLLGLFSSNIPNNALFKKGVWC
;
A
#
# COMPACT_ATOMS: atom_id res chain seq x y z
N MET A 1 -5.30 -25.51 -20.79
CA MET A 1 -5.87 -24.14 -20.82
C MET A 1 -4.85 -23.21 -20.20
N LEU A 2 -4.10 -22.47 -21.02
CA LEU A 2 -3.11 -21.49 -20.56
C LEU A 2 -3.90 -20.26 -20.09
N PHE A 3 -4.00 -20.08 -18.79
CA PHE A 3 -4.50 -18.83 -18.22
C PHE A 3 -3.51 -17.72 -18.64
N ALA A 4 -3.97 -16.79 -19.43
CA ALA A 4 -3.24 -15.56 -19.70
C ALA A 4 -3.20 -14.75 -18.40
N PHE A 5 -2.16 -14.95 -17.58
CA PHE A 5 -1.90 -14.09 -16.45
C PHE A 5 -1.63 -12.68 -17.00
N ASN A 6 -2.43 -11.71 -16.60
CA ASN A 6 -2.04 -10.33 -16.87
C ASN A 6 -0.78 -9.99 -16.06
N LYS A 7 -0.04 -8.99 -16.49
CA LYS A 7 1.23 -8.60 -15.85
C LYS A 7 1.08 -8.25 -14.36
N LYS A 8 -0.06 -7.68 -13.98
CA LYS A 8 -0.36 -7.34 -12.59
C LYS A 8 -0.53 -8.59 -11.72
N ASP A 9 -1.34 -9.55 -12.15
CA ASP A 9 -1.57 -10.80 -11.41
C ASP A 9 -0.26 -11.57 -11.24
N TYR A 10 0.63 -11.48 -12.22
CA TYR A 10 1.96 -12.05 -12.14
C TYR A 10 2.82 -11.37 -11.07
N HIS A 11 2.85 -10.03 -11.02
CA HIS A 11 3.56 -9.30 -9.97
C HIS A 11 3.01 -9.59 -8.58
N ASP A 12 1.69 -9.57 -8.41
CA ASP A 12 1.02 -9.89 -7.15
C ASP A 12 1.38 -11.31 -6.68
N LYS A 13 1.44 -12.27 -7.61
CA LYS A 13 1.87 -13.63 -7.31
C LYS A 13 3.32 -13.71 -6.86
N LEU A 14 4.22 -12.99 -7.53
CA LEU A 14 5.65 -12.96 -7.15
C LEU A 14 5.85 -12.34 -5.76
N LEU A 15 5.18 -11.22 -5.46
CA LEU A 15 5.25 -10.57 -4.16
C LEU A 15 4.63 -11.43 -3.05
N TYR A 16 3.52 -12.12 -3.34
CA TYR A 16 2.92 -13.07 -2.41
C TYR A 16 3.85 -14.23 -2.08
N LEU A 17 4.53 -14.80 -3.08
CA LEU A 17 5.50 -15.86 -2.86
C LEU A 17 6.71 -15.37 -2.05
N ALA A 18 7.16 -14.13 -2.27
CA ALA A 18 8.22 -13.52 -1.46
C ALA A 18 7.79 -13.41 0.01
N TYR A 19 6.59 -12.92 0.27
CA TYR A 19 6.04 -12.85 1.64
C TYR A 19 5.95 -14.24 2.30
N ARG A 20 5.43 -15.23 1.57
CA ARG A 20 5.32 -16.61 2.09
C ARG A 20 6.69 -17.16 2.49
N VAL A 21 7.70 -16.94 1.65
CA VAL A 21 9.08 -17.37 1.96
C VAL A 21 9.63 -16.65 3.18
N LEU A 22 9.37 -15.35 3.34
CA LEU A 22 9.76 -14.61 4.54
C LEU A 22 9.13 -15.18 5.81
N CYS A 23 7.86 -15.57 5.77
CA CYS A 23 7.18 -16.22 6.89
C CYS A 23 7.78 -17.59 7.23
N ASP A 24 8.38 -18.29 6.26
CA ASP A 24 9.00 -19.61 6.43
C ASP A 24 10.48 -19.54 6.87
N ILE A 25 11.02 -18.34 7.10
CA ILE A 25 12.41 -18.13 7.54
C ILE A 25 12.43 -17.87 9.04
N GLY A 26 12.99 -18.81 9.80
CA GLY A 26 13.08 -18.68 11.25
C GLY A 26 11.74 -18.34 11.91
N ASP A 27 11.77 -17.56 12.98
CA ASP A 27 10.56 -17.13 13.73
C ASP A 27 10.04 -15.77 13.24
N LEU A 28 10.04 -15.52 11.92
CA LEU A 28 9.62 -14.24 11.36
C LEU A 28 8.11 -14.15 11.12
N ALA A 29 7.40 -15.27 11.01
CA ALA A 29 5.97 -15.27 10.72
C ALA A 29 5.17 -14.31 11.64
N ASP A 30 5.50 -14.32 12.93
CA ASP A 30 4.83 -13.46 13.93
C ASP A 30 5.44 -12.06 14.09
N LYS A 31 6.40 -11.72 13.23
CA LYS A 31 7.14 -10.45 13.29
C LYS A 31 6.98 -9.60 12.03
N LEU A 32 6.21 -10.06 11.06
CA LEU A 32 6.02 -9.37 9.77
C LEU A 32 4.60 -8.87 9.62
N THR A 33 4.44 -7.61 9.24
CA THR A 33 3.16 -7.04 8.80
C THR A 33 3.32 -6.49 7.39
N ILE A 34 2.47 -6.94 6.47
CA ILE A 34 2.41 -6.36 5.13
C ILE A 34 1.75 -4.98 5.24
N SER A 35 2.37 -3.98 4.64
CA SER A 35 1.85 -2.62 4.57
C SER A 35 1.86 -2.06 3.15
N GLY A 36 1.68 -0.76 3.01
CA GLY A 36 1.80 -0.07 1.74
C GLY A 36 0.75 -0.42 0.69
N ALA A 37 1.12 -0.22 -0.57
CA ALA A 37 0.20 -0.41 -1.70
C ALA A 37 -0.17 -1.87 -1.91
N TYR A 38 0.75 -2.80 -1.68
CA TYR A 38 0.45 -4.22 -1.81
C TYR A 38 -0.62 -4.68 -0.82
N ALA A 39 -0.58 -4.22 0.44
CA ALA A 39 -1.61 -4.50 1.44
C ALA A 39 -2.99 -4.00 0.97
N ILE A 40 -3.05 -2.79 0.41
CA ILE A 40 -4.29 -2.19 -0.08
C ILE A 40 -4.88 -2.99 -1.24
N TYR A 41 -4.07 -3.27 -2.26
CA TYR A 41 -4.59 -3.75 -3.54
C TYR A 41 -4.69 -5.27 -3.65
N SER A 42 -3.79 -6.03 -3.02
CA SER A 42 -3.80 -7.49 -3.18
C SER A 42 -4.81 -8.18 -2.30
N ARG A 43 -4.97 -7.75 -1.06
CA ARG A 43 -5.86 -8.44 -0.12
C ARG A 43 -7.29 -7.95 -0.19
N TYR A 44 -7.49 -6.63 -0.20
CA TYR A 44 -8.82 -6.08 -0.01
C TYR A 44 -9.61 -5.94 -1.30
N PHE A 45 -8.93 -5.67 -2.41
CA PHE A 45 -9.60 -5.55 -3.70
C PHE A 45 -9.73 -6.87 -4.47
N ASN A 46 -8.86 -7.86 -4.23
CA ASN A 46 -9.00 -9.19 -4.84
C ASN A 46 -10.06 -10.07 -4.16
N GLY A 47 -10.43 -9.79 -2.91
CA GLY A 47 -11.42 -10.59 -2.16
C GLY A 47 -12.86 -10.20 -2.42
N ILE A 48 -13.13 -9.03 -2.94
CA ILE A 48 -14.49 -8.46 -2.99
C ILE A 48 -15.03 -8.35 -4.41
N TYR A 49 -14.21 -8.09 -5.42
CA TYR A 49 -14.64 -8.00 -6.83
C TYR A 49 -13.46 -8.17 -7.76
N THR A 50 -13.72 -8.58 -8.98
CA THR A 50 -12.93 -8.49 -10.21
C THR A 50 -12.28 -7.09 -10.46
N LEU A 51 -11.80 -6.44 -9.42
CA LEU A 51 -11.11 -5.16 -9.45
C LEU A 51 -9.61 -5.29 -9.74
N SER A 52 -9.15 -6.48 -10.13
CA SER A 52 -7.76 -6.68 -10.57
C SER A 52 -7.33 -5.69 -11.67
N SER A 53 -8.28 -5.30 -12.52
CA SER A 53 -8.06 -4.27 -13.53
C SER A 53 -8.15 -2.83 -13.02
N SER A 54 -8.69 -2.61 -11.82
CA SER A 54 -8.97 -1.26 -11.29
C SER A 54 -7.92 -0.75 -10.31
N SER A 55 -7.00 -1.60 -9.86
CA SER A 55 -5.91 -1.22 -8.98
C SER A 55 -4.64 -0.91 -9.77
N ARG A 56 -3.80 -0.01 -9.24
CA ARG A 56 -2.49 0.22 -9.84
C ARG A 56 -1.55 -0.96 -9.60
N GLU A 57 -0.68 -1.22 -10.57
CA GLU A 57 0.39 -2.18 -10.43
C GLU A 57 1.37 -1.74 -9.34
N THR A 58 1.80 -2.67 -8.49
CA THR A 58 2.90 -2.45 -7.55
C THR A 58 4.00 -3.48 -7.78
N SER A 59 5.24 -3.03 -7.71
CA SER A 59 6.44 -3.87 -7.74
C SER A 59 7.13 -3.96 -6.39
N ASP A 60 6.54 -3.32 -5.38
CA ASP A 60 7.12 -3.13 -4.06
C ASP A 60 6.27 -3.88 -3.03
N LEU A 61 6.93 -4.62 -2.14
CA LEU A 61 6.36 -5.22 -0.95
C LEU A 61 6.90 -4.47 0.27
N ASP A 62 6.06 -3.65 0.88
CA ASP A 62 6.40 -2.93 2.10
C ASP A 62 6.11 -3.83 3.31
N ILE A 63 7.11 -4.07 4.14
CA ILE A 63 7.05 -4.90 5.35
C ILE A 63 7.40 -4.06 6.58
N GLU A 64 6.52 -4.04 7.56
CA GLU A 64 6.86 -3.62 8.92
C GLU A 64 7.43 -4.84 9.65
N LEU A 65 8.68 -4.72 10.12
CA LEU A 65 9.42 -5.79 10.76
C LEU A 65 9.55 -5.50 12.26
N PHE A 66 8.93 -6.33 13.08
CA PHE A 66 9.03 -6.28 14.56
C PHE A 66 10.25 -7.07 15.05
N ALA A 67 11.37 -6.88 14.39
CA ALA A 67 12.70 -7.40 14.68
C ALA A 67 13.76 -6.48 14.03
N LYS A 68 15.03 -6.79 14.20
CA LYS A 68 16.10 -6.05 13.55
C LYS A 68 16.27 -6.49 12.10
N VAL A 69 16.42 -5.54 11.18
CA VAL A 69 16.67 -5.85 9.75
C VAL A 69 18.00 -6.59 9.55
N GLY A 70 18.96 -6.43 10.48
CA GLY A 70 20.23 -7.17 10.48
C GLY A 70 20.08 -8.66 10.84
N ASP A 71 18.98 -9.05 11.49
CA ASP A 71 18.72 -10.44 11.88
C ASP A 71 18.08 -11.27 10.75
N LEU A 72 17.72 -10.62 9.64
CA LEU A 72 17.15 -11.31 8.48
C LEU A 72 18.20 -12.17 7.77
N ASN A 73 17.88 -13.45 7.59
CA ASN A 73 18.71 -14.36 6.81
C ASN A 73 18.44 -14.22 5.30
N TYR A 74 19.03 -13.20 4.70
CA TYR A 74 18.84 -12.91 3.26
C TYR A 74 19.32 -14.04 2.34
N THR A 75 20.35 -14.80 2.75
CA THR A 75 20.83 -15.95 1.98
C THR A 75 19.80 -17.07 1.94
N GLU A 76 19.21 -17.38 3.08
CA GLU A 76 18.15 -18.37 3.16
C GLU A 76 16.91 -17.93 2.36
N PHE A 77 16.56 -16.62 2.45
CA PHE A 77 15.48 -16.04 1.62
C PHE A 77 15.75 -16.28 0.13
N GLN A 78 16.95 -15.93 -0.36
CA GLN A 78 17.32 -16.13 -1.76
C GLN A 78 17.11 -17.57 -2.21
N GLN A 79 17.67 -18.52 -1.47
CA GLN A 79 17.62 -19.95 -1.81
C GLN A 79 16.18 -20.48 -1.82
N LYS A 80 15.40 -20.15 -0.81
CA LYS A 80 14.00 -20.58 -0.71
C LYS A 80 13.14 -19.93 -1.80
N TYR A 81 13.34 -18.64 -2.05
CA TYR A 81 12.56 -17.90 -3.04
C TYR A 81 12.87 -18.39 -4.46
N GLU A 82 14.12 -18.60 -4.80
CA GLU A 82 14.51 -19.18 -6.09
C GLU A 82 13.88 -20.56 -6.31
N ARG A 83 13.89 -21.41 -5.28
CA ARG A 83 13.29 -22.75 -5.32
C ARG A 83 11.79 -22.69 -5.59
N ILE A 84 11.05 -21.81 -4.88
CA ILE A 84 9.60 -21.70 -5.05
C ILE A 84 9.23 -21.09 -6.41
N ILE A 85 10.02 -20.16 -6.92
CA ILE A 85 9.84 -19.58 -8.25
C ILE A 85 10.03 -20.65 -9.33
N LYS A 86 11.09 -21.43 -9.27
CA LYS A 86 11.32 -22.57 -10.20
C LYS A 86 10.21 -23.60 -10.13
N TYR A 87 9.73 -23.93 -8.94
CA TYR A 87 8.62 -24.84 -8.74
C TYR A 87 7.31 -24.31 -9.35
N THR A 88 7.01 -23.01 -9.12
CA THR A 88 5.73 -22.40 -9.52
C THR A 88 5.67 -22.11 -11.02
N PHE A 89 6.77 -21.64 -11.61
CA PHE A 89 6.79 -21.13 -12.99
C PHE A 89 7.58 -22.01 -13.97
N GLY A 90 8.17 -23.07 -13.48
CA GLY A 90 8.97 -24.03 -14.27
C GLY A 90 10.48 -23.87 -14.06
N GLY A 91 11.23 -24.92 -14.37
CA GLY A 91 12.67 -24.99 -14.09
C GLY A 91 13.54 -23.96 -14.80
N THR A 92 13.04 -23.33 -15.87
CA THR A 92 13.72 -22.23 -16.60
C THR A 92 13.52 -20.86 -15.95
N ALA A 93 12.64 -20.75 -14.96
CA ALA A 93 12.47 -19.51 -14.21
C ALA A 93 13.73 -19.22 -13.37
N SER A 94 14.14 -17.96 -13.32
CA SER A 94 15.33 -17.51 -12.60
C SER A 94 15.05 -16.30 -11.74
N VAL A 95 15.81 -16.18 -10.66
CA VAL A 95 15.80 -15.02 -9.76
C VAL A 95 17.22 -14.46 -9.70
N GLU A 96 17.36 -13.20 -10.02
CA GLU A 96 18.61 -12.45 -9.95
C GLU A 96 18.48 -11.41 -8.82
N PHE A 97 19.28 -11.58 -7.76
CA PHE A 97 19.38 -10.64 -6.65
C PHE A 97 20.53 -9.68 -6.92
N PHE A 98 20.26 -8.38 -6.96
CA PHE A 98 21.26 -7.42 -7.40
C PHE A 98 21.55 -6.28 -6.45
N ASP A 99 20.72 -6.04 -5.42
CA ASP A 99 20.94 -4.95 -4.49
C ASP A 99 20.31 -5.22 -3.13
N LEU A 100 21.11 -5.04 -2.07
CA LEU A 100 20.66 -5.04 -0.68
C LEU A 100 21.18 -3.78 -0.01
N LYS A 101 20.30 -2.83 0.25
CA LYS A 101 20.61 -1.57 0.95
C LYS A 101 20.18 -1.68 2.40
N LEU A 102 21.16 -1.82 3.29
CA LEU A 102 20.93 -1.80 4.73
C LEU A 102 21.11 -0.37 5.27
N ARG A 103 20.21 0.02 6.15
CA ARG A 103 20.26 1.26 6.94
C ARG A 103 20.07 0.90 8.41
N SER A 104 20.14 1.89 9.30
CA SER A 104 20.06 1.65 10.75
C SER A 104 18.77 0.93 11.18
N ASN A 105 17.65 1.22 10.54
CA ASN A 105 16.32 0.70 10.90
C ASN A 105 15.46 0.31 9.69
N SER A 106 16.09 0.10 8.56
CA SER A 106 15.38 -0.31 7.33
C SER A 106 16.31 -1.03 6.36
N ALA A 107 15.74 -1.86 5.51
CA ALA A 107 16.43 -2.50 4.41
C ALA A 107 15.59 -2.46 3.15
N THR A 108 16.23 -2.29 2.01
CA THR A 108 15.62 -2.47 0.69
C THR A 108 16.34 -3.60 -0.02
N TYR A 109 15.60 -4.62 -0.43
CA TYR A 109 16.11 -5.77 -1.14
C TYR A 109 15.51 -5.82 -2.54
N SER A 110 16.37 -5.74 -3.55
CA SER A 110 15.98 -5.64 -4.95
C SER A 110 16.37 -6.89 -5.74
N PHE A 111 15.45 -7.40 -6.54
CA PHE A 111 15.65 -8.59 -7.34
C PHE A 111 14.82 -8.55 -8.63
N LYS A 112 15.20 -9.40 -9.58
CA LYS A 112 14.53 -9.59 -10.86
C LYS A 112 14.12 -11.04 -10.99
N VAL A 113 12.88 -11.27 -11.38
CA VAL A 113 12.37 -12.60 -11.71
C VAL A 113 12.15 -12.65 -13.22
N THR A 114 12.70 -13.67 -13.86
CA THR A 114 12.50 -13.94 -15.28
C THR A 114 11.84 -15.30 -15.44
N THR A 115 10.76 -15.34 -16.22
CA THR A 115 10.03 -16.58 -16.54
C THR A 115 9.92 -16.72 -18.05
N GLU A 116 10.79 -17.51 -18.65
CA GLU A 116 10.83 -17.70 -20.10
C GLU A 116 9.51 -18.21 -20.67
N LYS A 117 8.88 -19.15 -19.95
CA LYS A 117 7.59 -19.74 -20.35
C LYS A 117 6.49 -18.68 -20.57
N PHE A 118 6.56 -17.55 -19.89
CA PHE A 118 5.59 -16.46 -19.99
C PHE A 118 6.15 -15.23 -20.68
N GLY A 119 7.43 -15.25 -21.08
CA GLY A 119 8.09 -14.11 -21.73
C GLY A 119 8.14 -12.85 -20.86
N VAL A 120 8.05 -13.03 -19.52
CA VAL A 120 7.94 -11.92 -18.59
C VAL A 120 9.20 -11.81 -17.74
N SER A 121 9.69 -10.57 -17.62
CA SER A 121 10.76 -10.21 -16.70
C SER A 121 10.30 -9.05 -15.82
N SER A 122 10.38 -9.23 -14.51
CA SER A 122 9.87 -8.28 -13.53
C SER A 122 10.95 -7.89 -12.54
N ARG A 123 11.14 -6.59 -12.34
CA ARG A 123 11.95 -6.06 -11.24
C ARG A 123 11.04 -5.81 -10.04
N LEU A 124 11.43 -6.34 -8.92
CA LEU A 124 10.69 -6.30 -7.68
C LEU A 124 11.60 -5.82 -6.55
N LYS A 125 11.01 -5.29 -5.49
CA LYS A 125 11.75 -5.00 -4.26
C LYS A 125 10.90 -5.30 -3.03
N ILE A 126 11.59 -5.56 -1.93
CA ILE A 126 11.02 -5.66 -0.60
C ILE A 126 11.65 -4.54 0.22
N ASP A 127 10.82 -3.67 0.74
CA ASP A 127 11.21 -2.60 1.65
C ASP A 127 10.83 -3.01 3.07
N PHE A 128 11.83 -3.20 3.93
CA PHE A 128 11.66 -3.49 5.35
C PHE A 128 11.82 -2.21 6.15
N ALA A 129 10.92 -1.96 7.08
CA ALA A 129 11.04 -0.92 8.08
C ALA A 129 10.90 -1.56 9.47
N GLU A 130 11.90 -1.34 10.35
CA GLU A 130 11.80 -1.78 11.75
C GLU A 130 10.68 -1.05 12.44
N SER A 131 9.85 -1.80 13.17
CA SER A 131 8.78 -1.29 14.00
C SER A 131 9.00 -1.71 15.44
N GLU A 132 8.69 -0.81 16.37
CA GLU A 132 8.76 -1.07 17.79
C GLU A 132 7.41 -1.60 18.32
N GLY A 133 7.46 -2.38 19.40
CA GLY A 133 6.29 -2.88 20.08
C GLY A 133 5.85 -4.26 19.60
N ILE A 134 4.55 -4.52 19.67
CA ILE A 134 3.95 -5.83 19.37
C ILE A 134 3.23 -5.74 18.03
N ARG A 135 3.43 -6.75 17.21
CA ARG A 135 2.68 -6.93 15.97
C ARG A 135 1.18 -7.15 16.27
N HIS A 136 0.33 -6.38 15.62
CA HIS A 136 -1.12 -6.48 15.78
C HIS A 136 -1.82 -7.12 14.58
N PHE A 137 -1.21 -7.11 13.40
CA PHE A 137 -1.84 -7.53 12.16
C PHE A 137 -0.84 -8.25 11.25
N ASP A 138 -1.31 -9.25 10.52
CA ASP A 138 -0.57 -9.85 9.41
C ASP A 138 -0.46 -8.90 8.22
N ILE A 139 -1.53 -8.17 7.99
CA ILE A 139 -1.64 -7.13 6.95
C ILE A 139 -2.32 -5.94 7.56
N THR A 140 -1.77 -4.76 7.30
CA THR A 140 -2.31 -3.48 7.79
C THR A 140 -3.78 -3.32 7.38
N PRO A 141 -4.70 -3.04 8.32
CA PRO A 141 -6.10 -2.77 8.00
C PRO A 141 -6.28 -1.61 7.03
N LEU A 142 -7.39 -1.62 6.27
CA LEU A 142 -7.66 -0.58 5.26
C LEU A 142 -7.73 0.81 5.87
N GLU A 143 -8.38 0.94 7.01
CA GLU A 143 -8.54 2.20 7.72
C GLU A 143 -7.18 2.77 8.15
N LEU A 144 -6.30 1.92 8.68
CA LEU A 144 -4.95 2.32 9.05
C LEU A 144 -4.10 2.65 7.82
N SER A 145 -4.21 1.85 6.76
CA SER A 145 -3.57 2.12 5.46
C SER A 145 -4.04 3.47 4.89
N PHE A 146 -5.34 3.75 4.97
CA PHE A 146 -5.94 5.00 4.55
C PHE A 146 -5.36 6.20 5.30
N ILE A 147 -5.32 6.13 6.64
CA ILE A 147 -4.78 7.18 7.49
C ILE A 147 -3.30 7.43 7.18
N ASN A 148 -2.51 6.36 7.03
CA ASN A 148 -1.10 6.46 6.67
C ASN A 148 -0.90 7.12 5.30
N LYS A 149 -1.66 6.72 4.30
CA LYS A 149 -1.60 7.32 2.96
C LYS A 149 -2.07 8.77 2.96
N LEU A 150 -3.12 9.08 3.69
CA LEU A 150 -3.63 10.43 3.86
C LEU A 150 -2.58 11.35 4.49
N ARG A 151 -1.91 10.89 5.57
CA ARG A 151 -0.82 11.61 6.23
C ARG A 151 0.36 11.88 5.29
N LEU A 152 0.77 10.86 4.52
CA LEU A 152 1.88 10.99 3.58
C LEU A 152 1.54 11.90 2.40
N SER A 153 0.31 11.82 1.87
CA SER A 153 -0.14 12.67 0.77
C SER A 153 -0.25 14.13 1.19
N ASN A 154 -0.60 14.39 2.46
CA ASN A 154 -0.66 15.73 3.02
C ASN A 154 0.72 16.37 3.17
N ALA A 155 1.71 15.60 3.63
CA ALA A 155 3.05 16.14 3.92
C ALA A 155 3.80 16.62 2.67
N LEU A 156 3.48 16.08 1.47
CA LEU A 156 4.27 16.30 0.26
C LEU A 156 3.37 16.45 -0.97
N VAL A 157 2.63 17.53 -1.03
CA VAL A 157 1.60 17.81 -2.06
C VAL A 157 2.05 17.50 -3.49
N ASP A 158 3.31 17.79 -3.82
CA ASP A 158 3.85 17.65 -5.18
C ASP A 158 4.67 16.38 -5.41
N ARG A 159 5.03 15.65 -4.36
CA ARG A 159 6.07 14.61 -4.44
C ARG A 159 5.55 13.17 -4.42
N ARG A 160 4.30 12.94 -4.03
CA ARG A 160 3.75 11.58 -3.87
C ARG A 160 2.38 11.39 -4.54
N PRO A 161 2.30 11.53 -5.88
CA PRO A 161 1.02 11.40 -6.58
C PRO A 161 0.40 10.00 -6.43
N LYS A 162 1.24 8.96 -6.27
CA LYS A 162 0.77 7.58 -6.04
C LYS A 162 -0.03 7.46 -4.74
N ASP A 163 0.39 8.14 -3.66
CA ASP A 163 -0.34 8.10 -2.39
C ASP A 163 -1.69 8.81 -2.48
N LYS A 164 -1.82 9.86 -3.30
CA LYS A 164 -3.11 10.51 -3.58
C LYS A 164 -4.07 9.56 -4.31
N ILE A 165 -3.56 8.81 -5.30
CA ILE A 165 -4.35 7.78 -5.99
C ILE A 165 -4.81 6.71 -5.00
N ASP A 166 -3.92 6.26 -4.11
CA ASP A 166 -4.25 5.28 -3.08
C ASP A 166 -5.34 5.82 -2.14
N VAL A 167 -5.24 7.09 -1.70
CA VAL A 167 -6.28 7.76 -0.89
C VAL A 167 -7.61 7.84 -1.62
N CYS A 168 -7.62 8.28 -2.88
CA CYS A 168 -8.85 8.37 -3.67
C CYS A 168 -9.49 6.99 -3.85
N SER A 169 -8.69 5.95 -4.11
CA SER A 169 -9.19 4.57 -4.26
C SER A 169 -9.84 4.07 -2.96
N LEU A 170 -9.23 4.37 -1.81
CA LEU A 170 -9.76 4.00 -0.51
C LEU A 170 -11.02 4.81 -0.14
N LEU A 171 -11.10 6.10 -0.51
CA LEU A 171 -12.32 6.89 -0.34
C LEU A 171 -13.49 6.32 -1.14
N VAL A 172 -13.25 5.83 -2.36
CA VAL A 172 -14.27 5.13 -3.14
C VAL A 172 -14.72 3.85 -2.45
N TYR A 173 -13.80 3.09 -1.87
CA TYR A 173 -14.12 1.91 -1.08
C TYR A 173 -15.01 2.27 0.12
N PHE A 174 -14.70 3.34 0.86
CA PHE A 174 -15.49 3.81 1.99
C PHE A 174 -16.75 4.62 1.58
N TYR A 175 -17.01 4.77 0.28
CA TYR A 175 -18.12 5.58 -0.21
C TYR A 175 -19.48 5.10 0.28
N THR A 176 -19.70 3.79 0.27
CA THR A 176 -20.97 3.18 0.67
C THR A 176 -21.05 2.92 2.17
N GLU A 177 -20.01 2.33 2.73
CA GLU A 177 -19.97 1.92 4.15
C GLU A 177 -19.73 3.09 5.09
N GLY A 178 -18.94 4.06 4.64
CA GLY A 178 -18.48 5.18 5.44
C GLY A 178 -17.29 4.83 6.31
N ILE A 179 -16.68 5.85 6.89
CA ILE A 179 -15.60 5.71 7.88
C ILE A 179 -15.92 6.56 9.11
N SER A 180 -15.86 5.96 10.28
CA SER A 180 -16.21 6.63 11.55
C SER A 180 -15.12 7.60 11.98
N LYS A 181 -15.53 8.80 12.42
CA LYS A 181 -14.61 9.80 13.00
C LYS A 181 -13.91 9.27 14.23
N SER A 182 -14.66 8.69 15.19
CA SER A 182 -14.08 8.12 16.40
C SER A 182 -13.06 7.02 16.07
N HIS A 183 -13.39 6.13 15.12
CA HIS A 183 -12.49 5.05 14.72
C HIS A 183 -11.17 5.57 14.13
N ILE A 184 -11.22 6.60 13.26
CA ILE A 184 -10.00 7.24 12.74
C ILE A 184 -9.17 7.84 13.90
N LEU A 185 -9.81 8.58 14.81
CA LEU A 185 -9.12 9.22 15.92
C LEU A 185 -8.50 8.19 16.87
N ASP A 186 -9.19 7.09 17.14
CA ASP A 186 -8.68 6.00 17.97
C ASP A 186 -7.47 5.30 17.33
N LEU A 187 -7.52 5.02 16.03
CA LEU A 187 -6.37 4.51 15.30
C LEU A 187 -5.19 5.48 15.35
N MET A 188 -5.43 6.77 15.13
CA MET A 188 -4.37 7.79 15.21
C MET A 188 -3.74 7.82 16.61
N LYS A 189 -4.53 7.72 17.67
CA LYS A 189 -4.05 7.67 19.04
C LYS A 189 -3.26 6.40 19.33
N THR A 190 -3.82 5.23 18.96
CA THR A 190 -3.22 3.91 19.22
C THR A 190 -1.87 3.77 18.53
N TYR A 191 -1.74 4.25 17.30
CA TYR A 191 -0.51 4.15 16.50
C TYR A 191 0.35 5.41 16.52
N ASN A 192 0.06 6.36 17.43
CA ASN A 192 0.77 7.64 17.59
C ASN A 192 0.95 8.39 16.25
N LEU A 193 -0.08 8.37 15.42
CA LEU A 193 -0.08 9.04 14.12
C LEU A 193 -0.38 10.51 14.27
N LYS A 194 0.56 11.36 13.87
CA LYS A 194 0.40 12.83 13.90
C LYS A 194 0.17 13.36 12.51
N PHE A 195 -0.84 14.20 12.34
CA PHE A 195 -1.04 14.99 11.15
C PHE A 195 -0.42 16.38 11.33
N ASN A 196 0.53 16.74 10.52
CA ASN A 196 0.90 18.13 10.32
C ASN A 196 -0.10 18.75 9.35
N LEU A 197 -1.21 19.24 9.90
CA LEU A 197 -2.13 20.05 9.13
C LEU A 197 -1.50 21.40 8.91
N ASN A 198 -0.77 21.54 7.83
CA ASN A 198 -0.41 22.86 7.34
C ASN A 198 -1.71 23.55 6.90
N LYS A 199 -1.98 24.76 7.41
CA LYS A 199 -3.16 25.55 7.03
C LYS A 199 -3.26 25.77 5.51
N ASP A 200 -2.13 25.73 4.82
CA ASP A 200 -2.05 25.87 3.37
C ASP A 200 -2.60 24.68 2.59
N TRP A 201 -2.84 23.55 3.25
CA TRP A 201 -3.34 22.34 2.59
C TRP A 201 -4.74 22.51 1.96
N TYR A 202 -5.49 23.48 2.46
CA TYR A 202 -6.82 23.84 1.99
C TYR A 202 -6.81 24.98 0.97
N SER A 203 -5.65 25.53 0.67
CA SER A 203 -5.56 26.61 -0.30
C SER A 203 -5.90 26.11 -1.70
N GLU A 204 -6.52 26.98 -2.49
CA GLU A 204 -6.84 26.70 -3.90
C GLU A 204 -5.59 26.26 -4.70
N VAL A 205 -4.42 26.87 -4.38
CA VAL A 205 -3.15 26.52 -5.00
C VAL A 205 -2.76 25.06 -4.75
N VAL A 206 -2.98 24.54 -3.54
CA VAL A 206 -2.66 23.16 -3.17
C VAL A 206 -3.61 22.19 -3.87
N ILE A 207 -4.90 22.51 -3.92
CA ILE A 207 -5.90 21.70 -4.64
C ILE A 207 -5.57 21.66 -6.13
N THR A 208 -5.30 22.80 -6.75
CA THR A 208 -4.94 22.91 -8.19
C THR A 208 -3.68 22.08 -8.51
N LYS A 209 -2.63 22.19 -7.71
CA LYS A 209 -1.41 21.36 -7.88
C LYS A 209 -1.69 19.88 -7.69
N GLY A 210 -2.56 19.52 -6.74
CA GLY A 210 -3.01 18.17 -6.52
C GLY A 210 -3.71 17.58 -7.74
N ILE A 211 -4.64 18.32 -8.36
CA ILE A 211 -5.34 17.95 -9.59
C ILE A 211 -4.35 17.74 -10.73
N GLN A 212 -3.44 18.71 -10.95
CA GLN A 212 -2.41 18.60 -11.99
C GLN A 212 -1.51 17.37 -11.79
N SER A 213 -1.19 17.03 -10.55
CA SER A 213 -0.40 15.85 -10.20
C SER A 213 -1.15 14.57 -10.50
N LEU A 214 -2.45 14.50 -10.19
CA LEU A 214 -3.30 13.33 -10.49
C LEU A 214 -3.52 13.13 -11.98
N ASN A 215 -3.67 14.22 -12.74
CA ASN A 215 -3.90 14.18 -14.19
C ASN A 215 -2.72 13.61 -14.98
N ARG A 216 -1.52 13.55 -14.38
CA ARG A 216 -0.34 12.90 -14.98
C ARG A 216 -0.37 11.39 -14.89
N PHE A 217 -1.26 10.81 -14.07
CA PHE A 217 -1.38 9.39 -13.86
C PHE A 217 -2.73 8.91 -14.37
N LYS A 218 -2.76 7.76 -15.07
CA LYS A 218 -4.02 7.06 -15.32
C LYS A 218 -4.58 6.61 -13.98
N PRO A 219 -5.73 7.14 -13.53
CA PRO A 219 -6.32 6.67 -12.30
C PRO A 219 -6.74 5.20 -12.46
N PRO A 220 -6.71 4.40 -11.40
CA PRO A 220 -7.31 3.08 -11.39
C PRO A 220 -8.78 3.15 -11.81
N LEU A 221 -9.31 2.10 -12.44
CA LEU A 221 -10.72 2.04 -12.87
C LEU A 221 -11.71 2.39 -11.74
N ALA A 222 -11.36 2.03 -10.50
CA ALA A 222 -12.17 2.36 -9.32
C ALA A 222 -12.45 3.86 -9.15
N VAL A 223 -11.56 4.73 -9.63
CA VAL A 223 -11.69 6.20 -9.55
C VAL A 223 -11.91 6.85 -10.91
N GLN A 224 -12.00 6.10 -12.00
CA GLN A 224 -12.19 6.67 -13.34
C GLN A 224 -13.56 7.35 -13.52
N GLY A 225 -14.54 7.01 -12.70
CA GLY A 225 -15.87 7.65 -12.72
C GLY A 225 -15.96 8.94 -11.89
N LEU A 226 -14.90 9.27 -11.13
CA LEU A 226 -14.83 10.47 -10.31
C LEU A 226 -13.89 11.47 -10.96
N ALA A 227 -14.31 12.72 -11.06
CA ALA A 227 -13.40 13.79 -11.40
C ALA A 227 -12.29 13.86 -10.31
N ASN A 228 -11.04 14.03 -10.74
CA ASN A 228 -9.90 14.17 -9.81
C ASN A 228 -10.13 15.29 -8.79
N GLU A 229 -10.83 16.34 -9.20
CA GLU A 229 -11.25 17.45 -8.36
C GLU A 229 -12.19 17.00 -7.25
N GLU A 230 -13.20 16.18 -7.57
CA GLU A 230 -14.16 15.66 -6.61
C GLU A 230 -13.47 14.81 -5.53
N CYS A 231 -12.53 13.93 -5.91
CA CYS A 231 -11.75 13.16 -4.96
C CYS A 231 -10.96 14.06 -3.98
N LEU A 232 -10.37 15.14 -4.48
CA LEU A 232 -9.60 16.06 -3.63
C LEU A 232 -10.50 16.89 -2.72
N LEU A 233 -11.68 17.29 -3.18
CA LEU A 233 -12.69 17.96 -2.35
C LEU A 233 -13.19 17.02 -1.24
N TRP A 234 -13.36 15.74 -1.51
CA TRP A 234 -13.71 14.75 -0.47
C TRP A 234 -12.59 14.61 0.57
N VAL A 235 -11.33 14.52 0.15
CA VAL A 235 -10.18 14.49 1.09
C VAL A 235 -10.19 15.74 1.95
N GLN A 236 -10.41 16.91 1.37
CA GLN A 236 -10.49 18.18 2.09
C GLN A 236 -11.64 18.17 3.11
N SER A 237 -12.85 17.78 2.69
CA SER A 237 -14.03 17.68 3.54
C SER A 237 -13.81 16.71 4.70
N LEU A 238 -13.20 15.55 4.44
CA LEU A 238 -12.85 14.58 5.45
C LEU A 238 -11.91 15.17 6.50
N LEU A 239 -10.82 15.81 6.08
CA LEU A 239 -9.82 16.38 7.00
C LEU A 239 -10.38 17.54 7.82
N LEU A 240 -11.14 18.44 7.19
CA LEU A 240 -11.78 19.56 7.89
C LEU A 240 -12.72 19.06 8.98
N GLY A 241 -13.54 18.06 8.71
CA GLY A 241 -14.47 17.51 9.68
C GLY A 241 -13.80 16.66 10.75
N LEU A 242 -12.73 15.92 10.37
CA LEU A 242 -11.98 15.08 11.31
C LEU A 242 -11.45 15.88 12.51
N PHE A 243 -10.95 17.10 12.26
CA PHE A 243 -10.38 17.97 13.28
C PHE A 243 -11.33 19.09 13.75
N SER A 244 -12.55 19.12 13.23
CA SER A 244 -13.56 20.08 13.66
C SER A 244 -14.25 19.64 14.95
N SER A 245 -14.38 20.54 15.92
CA SER A 245 -15.20 20.34 17.11
C SER A 245 -16.70 20.33 16.81
N ASN A 246 -17.12 20.90 15.67
CA ASN A 246 -18.52 20.99 15.28
C ASN A 246 -19.05 19.66 14.70
N ILE A 247 -18.18 18.74 14.33
CA ILE A 247 -18.56 17.40 13.85
C ILE A 247 -18.48 16.44 15.04
N PRO A 248 -19.58 15.77 15.42
CA PRO A 248 -19.59 14.84 16.55
C PRO A 248 -18.66 13.64 16.31
N ASN A 249 -18.11 13.06 17.38
CA ASN A 249 -17.19 11.93 17.27
C ASN A 249 -17.84 10.65 16.70
N ASN A 250 -19.16 10.49 16.82
CA ASN A 250 -19.90 9.38 16.26
C ASN A 250 -20.32 9.61 14.80
N ALA A 251 -19.96 10.74 14.20
CA ALA A 251 -20.26 11.02 12.79
C ALA A 251 -19.52 10.04 11.85
N LEU A 252 -20.16 9.76 10.72
CA LEU A 252 -19.60 8.98 9.62
C LEU A 252 -19.26 9.89 8.45
N PHE A 253 -18.09 9.72 7.88
CA PHE A 253 -17.78 10.30 6.58
C PHE A 253 -18.26 9.35 5.49
N LYS A 254 -19.28 9.75 4.74
CA LYS A 254 -19.91 8.93 3.72
C LYS A 254 -20.34 9.80 2.54
N LYS A 255 -20.16 9.31 1.32
CA LYS A 255 -20.52 10.05 0.09
C LYS A 255 -19.93 11.47 0.02
N GLY A 256 -18.70 11.65 0.55
CA GLY A 256 -18.02 12.94 0.53
C GLY A 256 -18.44 13.94 1.61
N VAL A 257 -19.31 13.57 2.53
CA VAL A 257 -19.81 14.42 3.61
C VAL A 257 -19.80 13.72 4.96
N TRP A 258 -19.74 14.52 6.02
CA TRP A 258 -19.96 14.05 7.38
C TRP A 258 -21.47 14.04 7.73
N CYS A 259 -21.95 12.93 8.25
CA CYS A 259 -23.34 12.73 8.66
C CYS A 259 -23.43 12.01 10.01
#